data_d95fd54a7418ba516589164597bb4825
#
_entry.id   d95fd54a7418ba516589164597bb4825
#
_cell.length_a   1.000
_cell.length_b   1.000
_cell.length_c   1.000
_cell.angle_alpha   90.00
_cell.angle_beta   90.00
_cell.angle_gamma   90.00
#
_symmetry.space_group_name_H-M   'P 1'
#
loop_
_entity.id
_entity.type
_entity.pdbx_description
1 polymer ?
#
loop_
_entity_poly.entity_id
_entity_poly.type
_entity_poly.pdbx_seq_one_letter_code
_entity_poly.pdbx_strand_id
1 'polypeptide(L)'
;MKPNYSIDIAINCFRPGGGMESYTFDLVRGLSAHGIKPTVFAAQIDTTVPEYRQVNTHHVNQKKIPKKLRPFFFSMQLAKLRQNRNIPLIACNPSDYADIFVCGGTHLGYLHNMGKTPNLLDRLIIRRNRTNYLTAKLVMAHSHLMQHELINLYGVPSEKIRVIHPPADTARFYTKPEEIPATRARYGFKDDETIFLFPSTGHTRKGLDLLAEFFEHTDLPIKLAVAGLPLPRPMNNVIELGFYKNMPELYRAADFTIMASLYEPFGLVGIESILCGTRVVFSDNMACTEVMNENAGFFFSRQNPETLAQAITQAVSLKQQGKHKITSPMQALTYNPTLTHHIDQTLNILY
;
A
#
# COMPACT_ATOMS: atom_id res chain seq x y z
N MET A 1 13.44 32.56 -7.67
CA MET A 1 12.70 32.37 -6.38
C MET A 1 11.88 31.09 -6.49
N LYS A 2 12.01 30.15 -5.55
CA LYS A 2 11.10 28.99 -5.53
C LYS A 2 9.69 29.53 -5.24
N PRO A 3 8.65 29.11 -5.97
CA PRO A 3 7.28 29.51 -5.68
C PRO A 3 6.94 29.17 -4.23
N ASN A 4 6.32 30.09 -3.51
CA ASN A 4 5.92 29.89 -2.11
C ASN A 4 4.62 29.08 -2.08
N TYR A 5 4.75 27.75 -2.30
CA TYR A 5 3.62 26.84 -2.28
C TYR A 5 3.10 26.66 -0.85
N SER A 6 1.80 26.83 -0.66
CA SER A 6 1.09 26.48 0.57
C SER A 6 0.11 25.36 0.28
N ILE A 7 0.13 24.30 1.08
CA ILE A 7 -0.71 23.10 0.87
C ILE A 7 -1.39 22.72 2.19
N ASP A 8 -2.68 22.45 2.12
CA ASP A 8 -3.44 21.84 3.20
C ASP A 8 -3.59 20.33 2.94
N ILE A 9 -3.44 19.52 3.99
CA ILE A 9 -3.66 18.07 3.94
C ILE A 9 -4.75 17.70 4.94
N ALA A 10 -5.73 16.89 4.53
CA ALA A 10 -6.76 16.38 5.43
C ALA A 10 -6.62 14.88 5.63
N ILE A 11 -6.52 14.45 6.89
CA ILE A 11 -6.49 13.05 7.30
C ILE A 11 -7.16 12.87 8.66
N ASN A 12 -7.90 11.75 8.87
CA ASN A 12 -8.53 11.49 10.17
C ASN A 12 -7.49 11.24 11.28
N CYS A 13 -6.43 10.49 10.98
CA CYS A 13 -5.42 10.09 11.94
C CYS A 13 -4.02 10.44 11.41
N PHE A 14 -3.38 11.46 11.97
CA PHE A 14 -1.98 11.79 11.73
C PHE A 14 -1.12 11.11 12.81
N ARG A 15 -0.98 9.79 12.67
CA ARG A 15 -0.21 8.90 13.56
C ARG A 15 0.17 7.63 12.80
N PRO A 16 1.14 6.81 13.27
CA PRO A 16 1.41 5.50 12.68
C PRO A 16 0.14 4.64 12.62
N GLY A 17 -0.12 4.02 11.46
CA GLY A 17 -1.35 3.27 11.21
C GLY A 17 -1.32 2.48 9.92
N GLY A 18 -2.40 2.58 9.14
CA GLY A 18 -2.55 1.90 7.86
C GLY A 18 -1.84 2.58 6.68
N GLY A 19 -2.18 2.15 5.47
CA GLY A 19 -1.55 2.65 4.25
C GLY A 19 -1.72 4.14 4.00
N MET A 20 -2.91 4.71 4.30
CA MET A 20 -3.15 6.14 4.09
C MET A 20 -2.43 7.02 5.10
N GLU A 21 -2.27 6.56 6.35
CA GLU A 21 -1.47 7.24 7.36
C GLU A 21 0.01 7.26 6.94
N SER A 22 0.54 6.13 6.51
CA SER A 22 1.92 6.02 5.99
C SER A 22 2.12 6.91 4.76
N TYR A 23 1.18 6.86 3.80
CA TYR A 23 1.21 7.72 2.62
C TYR A 23 1.18 9.22 2.99
N THR A 24 0.40 9.60 4.01
CA THR A 24 0.38 11.01 4.47
C THR A 24 1.74 11.43 5.06
N PHE A 25 2.42 10.54 5.76
CA PHE A 25 3.80 10.82 6.21
C PHE A 25 4.77 10.95 5.04
N ASP A 26 4.62 10.13 4.00
CA ASP A 26 5.40 10.25 2.76
C ASP A 26 5.16 11.62 2.10
N LEU A 27 3.90 12.03 1.95
CA LEU A 27 3.57 13.37 1.44
C LEU A 27 4.23 14.49 2.26
N VAL A 28 4.15 14.41 3.59
CA VAL A 28 4.75 15.42 4.47
C VAL A 28 6.26 15.47 4.31
N ARG A 29 6.95 14.31 4.31
CA ARG A 29 8.40 14.24 4.12
C ARG A 29 8.82 14.80 2.77
N GLY A 30 8.11 14.41 1.72
CA GLY A 30 8.41 14.85 0.36
C GLY A 30 8.16 16.35 0.15
N LEU A 31 7.04 16.89 0.64
CA LEU A 31 6.78 18.32 0.60
C LEU A 31 7.82 19.11 1.39
N SER A 32 8.19 18.62 2.58
CA SER A 32 9.24 19.24 3.40
C SER A 32 10.58 19.28 2.69
N ALA A 33 10.96 18.22 1.98
CA ALA A 33 12.18 18.18 1.15
C ALA A 33 12.15 19.21 0.00
N HIS A 34 10.95 19.57 -0.48
CA HIS A 34 10.74 20.65 -1.46
C HIS A 34 10.66 22.04 -0.82
N GLY A 35 10.88 22.16 0.51
CA GLY A 35 10.79 23.42 1.24
C GLY A 35 9.36 23.87 1.56
N ILE A 36 8.37 22.99 1.40
CA ILE A 36 6.96 23.26 1.67
C ILE A 36 6.59 22.71 3.04
N LYS A 37 6.10 23.57 3.94
CA LYS A 37 5.55 23.16 5.22
C LYS A 37 4.03 23.11 5.15
N PRO A 38 3.41 21.91 4.96
CA PRO A 38 1.97 21.83 4.81
C PRO A 38 1.24 22.06 6.14
N THR A 39 -0.06 22.40 6.04
CA THR A 39 -0.96 22.42 7.20
C THR A 39 -1.80 21.14 7.21
N VAL A 40 -1.68 20.34 8.26
CA VAL A 40 -2.42 19.07 8.42
C VAL A 40 -3.64 19.29 9.31
N PHE A 41 -4.83 19.00 8.77
CA PHE A 41 -6.10 18.95 9.50
C PHE A 41 -6.37 17.49 9.89
N ALA A 42 -6.39 17.21 11.20
CA ALA A 42 -6.60 15.84 11.68
C ALA A 42 -7.43 15.77 12.96
N ALA A 43 -8.16 14.66 13.14
CA ALA A 43 -8.92 14.39 14.36
C ALA A 43 -8.09 13.71 15.44
N GLN A 44 -7.02 13.02 15.07
CA GLN A 44 -6.04 12.43 15.98
C GLN A 44 -4.65 12.80 15.47
N ILE A 45 -3.83 13.33 16.38
CA ILE A 45 -2.46 13.78 16.05
C ILE A 45 -1.51 13.17 17.06
N ASP A 46 -0.51 12.45 16.58
CA ASP A 46 0.62 11.98 17.36
C ASP A 46 1.75 13.01 17.27
N THR A 47 2.02 13.69 18.37
CA THR A 47 3.06 14.72 18.44
C THR A 47 4.46 14.16 18.61
N THR A 48 4.59 12.83 18.77
CA THR A 48 5.88 12.16 18.98
C THR A 48 6.55 11.74 17.68
N VAL A 49 5.80 11.70 16.57
CA VAL A 49 6.34 11.33 15.26
C VAL A 49 7.24 12.44 14.69
N PRO A 50 8.33 12.09 13.98
CA PRO A 50 9.25 13.08 13.39
C PRO A 50 8.55 14.08 12.45
N GLU A 51 7.57 13.63 11.70
CA GLU A 51 6.80 14.41 10.72
C GLU A 51 5.98 15.54 11.37
N TYR A 52 5.68 15.44 12.67
CA TYR A 52 4.95 16.50 13.38
C TYR A 52 5.70 17.85 13.35
N ARG A 53 7.03 17.83 13.35
CA ARG A 53 7.85 19.05 13.27
C ARG A 53 7.86 19.69 11.88
N GLN A 54 7.46 18.93 10.86
CA GLN A 54 7.47 19.33 9.45
C GLN A 54 6.14 19.94 9.00
N VAL A 55 5.14 20.01 9.88
CA VAL A 55 3.80 20.49 9.55
C VAL A 55 3.31 21.58 10.50
N ASN A 56 2.33 22.36 10.05
CA ASN A 56 1.42 23.05 10.95
C ASN A 56 0.19 22.15 11.15
N THR A 57 -0.43 22.16 12.35
CA THR A 57 -1.54 21.23 12.61
C THR A 57 -2.80 21.98 13.05
N HIS A 58 -3.96 21.52 12.55
CA HIS A 58 -5.27 21.91 13.05
C HIS A 58 -6.01 20.66 13.56
N HIS A 59 -6.30 20.65 14.85
CA HIS A 59 -7.02 19.55 15.48
C HIS A 59 -8.54 19.70 15.29
N VAL A 60 -9.16 18.69 14.65
CA VAL A 60 -10.62 18.58 14.50
C VAL A 60 -11.18 17.76 15.65
N ASN A 61 -11.68 18.41 16.70
CA ASN A 61 -12.16 17.76 17.91
C ASN A 61 -13.47 16.96 17.67
N GLN A 62 -13.41 15.65 17.86
CA GLN A 62 -14.51 14.72 17.66
C GLN A 62 -14.91 13.94 18.94
N LYS A 63 -14.41 14.35 20.12
CA LYS A 63 -14.60 13.59 21.39
C LYS A 63 -16.07 13.28 21.71
N LYS A 64 -16.99 14.20 21.43
CA LYS A 64 -18.43 14.05 21.71
C LYS A 64 -19.23 13.45 20.53
N ILE A 65 -18.59 13.11 19.41
CA ILE A 65 -19.27 12.64 18.21
C ILE A 65 -19.26 11.09 18.17
N PRO A 66 -20.45 10.46 18.01
CA PRO A 66 -20.55 9.00 17.81
C PRO A 66 -19.67 8.53 16.66
N LYS A 67 -19.00 7.39 16.81
CA LYS A 67 -18.02 6.89 15.82
C LYS A 67 -18.54 6.88 14.38
N LYS A 68 -19.81 6.47 14.18
CA LYS A 68 -20.45 6.40 12.86
C LYS A 68 -20.66 7.77 12.18
N LEU A 69 -20.76 8.86 12.96
CA LEU A 69 -20.98 10.23 12.46
C LEU A 69 -19.66 11.03 12.31
N ARG A 70 -18.55 10.53 12.82
CA ARG A 70 -17.25 11.20 12.80
C ARG A 70 -16.78 11.62 11.40
N PRO A 71 -16.89 10.80 10.34
CA PRO A 71 -16.48 11.22 9.00
C PRO A 71 -17.26 12.41 8.47
N PHE A 72 -18.57 12.46 8.73
CA PHE A 72 -19.43 13.60 8.31
C PHE A 72 -19.07 14.87 9.08
N PHE A 73 -18.89 14.72 10.39
CA PHE A 73 -18.51 15.85 11.25
C PHE A 73 -17.12 16.39 10.88
N PHE A 74 -16.17 15.52 10.58
CA PHE A 74 -14.82 15.90 10.14
C PHE A 74 -14.89 16.78 8.89
N SER A 75 -15.58 16.34 7.85
CA SER A 75 -15.71 17.09 6.60
C SER A 75 -16.39 18.44 6.79
N MET A 76 -17.46 18.48 7.61
CA MET A 76 -18.17 19.73 7.94
C MET A 76 -17.27 20.73 8.69
N GLN A 77 -16.50 20.27 9.68
CA GLN A 77 -15.56 21.11 10.42
C GLN A 77 -14.37 21.55 9.55
N LEU A 78 -13.86 20.68 8.72
CA LEU A 78 -12.82 21.02 7.75
C LEU A 78 -13.27 22.15 6.82
N ALA A 79 -14.48 22.06 6.28
CA ALA A 79 -15.04 23.11 5.43
C ALA A 79 -15.12 24.46 6.16
N LYS A 80 -15.58 24.47 7.44
CA LYS A 80 -15.62 25.70 8.26
C LYS A 80 -14.22 26.26 8.53
N LEU A 81 -13.25 25.41 8.90
CA LEU A 81 -11.87 25.82 9.20
C LEU A 81 -11.17 26.38 7.96
N ARG A 82 -11.61 25.99 6.77
CA ARG A 82 -11.04 26.42 5.49
C ARG A 82 -11.84 27.49 4.76
N GLN A 83 -12.96 27.98 5.33
CA GLN A 83 -13.90 28.90 4.65
C GLN A 83 -13.23 30.13 4.02
N ASN A 84 -12.16 30.66 4.64
CA ASN A 84 -11.43 31.83 4.16
C ASN A 84 -9.98 31.46 3.70
N ARG A 85 -9.72 30.19 3.39
CA ARG A 85 -8.40 29.71 2.96
C ARG A 85 -8.40 29.36 1.47
N ASN A 86 -7.72 30.16 0.68
CA ASN A 86 -7.50 29.88 -0.75
C ASN A 86 -6.19 29.09 -0.93
N ILE A 87 -6.06 27.97 -0.21
CA ILE A 87 -4.90 27.08 -0.23
C ILE A 87 -5.37 25.74 -0.74
N PRO A 88 -4.67 25.11 -1.74
CA PRO A 88 -5.06 23.80 -2.24
C PRO A 88 -5.13 22.73 -1.14
N LEU A 89 -6.13 21.83 -1.25
CA LEU A 89 -6.38 20.74 -0.32
C LEU A 89 -6.10 19.39 -0.97
N ILE A 90 -5.17 18.64 -0.37
CA ILE A 90 -5.00 17.21 -0.63
C ILE A 90 -5.74 16.43 0.44
N ALA A 91 -6.78 15.69 0.07
CA ALA A 91 -7.58 14.89 0.99
C ALA A 91 -7.16 13.42 0.93
N CYS A 92 -6.59 12.92 2.04
CA CYS A 92 -6.23 11.52 2.24
C CYS A 92 -7.37 10.70 2.90
N ASN A 93 -8.46 11.36 3.29
CA ASN A 93 -9.69 10.73 3.79
C ASN A 93 -10.92 11.45 3.23
N PRO A 94 -12.13 10.86 3.35
CA PRO A 94 -13.36 11.45 2.84
C PRO A 94 -13.56 12.89 3.28
N SER A 95 -13.44 13.81 2.34
CA SER A 95 -13.59 15.27 2.53
C SER A 95 -14.22 15.86 1.28
N ASP A 96 -15.18 16.79 1.46
CA ASP A 96 -15.81 17.46 0.33
C ASP A 96 -14.89 18.53 -0.26
N TYR A 97 -15.02 18.77 -1.55
CA TYR A 97 -14.38 19.89 -2.27
C TYR A 97 -12.84 19.91 -2.14
N ALA A 98 -12.20 18.76 -2.15
CA ALA A 98 -10.74 18.67 -2.24
C ALA A 98 -10.25 19.14 -3.63
N ASP A 99 -9.07 19.75 -3.68
CA ASP A 99 -8.39 20.00 -4.95
C ASP A 99 -7.87 18.68 -5.51
N ILE A 100 -7.24 17.85 -4.65
CA ILE A 100 -6.88 16.46 -4.97
C ILE A 100 -7.48 15.56 -3.90
N PHE A 101 -8.27 14.55 -4.33
CA PHE A 101 -8.68 13.44 -3.47
C PHE A 101 -7.80 12.22 -3.76
N VAL A 102 -7.09 11.71 -2.75
CA VAL A 102 -6.22 10.53 -2.90
C VAL A 102 -7.03 9.25 -2.72
N CYS A 103 -7.12 8.43 -3.76
CA CYS A 103 -7.80 7.15 -3.77
C CYS A 103 -6.80 5.98 -3.73
N GLY A 104 -6.50 5.49 -2.53
CA GLY A 104 -5.68 4.30 -2.29
C GLY A 104 -6.49 3.02 -2.11
N GLY A 105 -7.83 3.07 -2.29
CA GLY A 105 -8.75 1.94 -2.19
C GLY A 105 -10.19 2.40 -2.22
N THR A 106 -11.10 1.58 -2.75
CA THR A 106 -12.54 1.86 -2.77
C THR A 106 -13.31 0.89 -1.88
N HIS A 107 -14.33 1.39 -1.18
CA HIS A 107 -15.12 0.54 -0.29
C HIS A 107 -15.99 -0.45 -1.06
N LEU A 108 -16.57 -0.04 -2.18
CA LEU A 108 -17.41 -0.92 -3.01
C LEU A 108 -16.55 -1.98 -3.72
N GLY A 109 -15.36 -1.63 -4.21
CA GLY A 109 -14.41 -2.58 -4.79
C GLY A 109 -13.96 -3.63 -3.76
N TYR A 110 -13.67 -3.20 -2.53
CA TYR A 110 -13.38 -4.14 -1.43
C TYR A 110 -14.53 -5.11 -1.17
N LEU A 111 -15.77 -4.62 -1.04
CA LEU A 111 -16.94 -5.49 -0.80
C LEU A 111 -17.14 -6.49 -1.94
N HIS A 112 -17.04 -6.02 -3.18
CA HIS A 112 -17.20 -6.86 -4.37
C HIS A 112 -16.16 -8.00 -4.40
N ASN A 113 -14.87 -7.66 -4.27
CA ASN A 113 -13.80 -8.66 -4.34
C ASN A 113 -13.76 -9.60 -3.12
N MET A 114 -14.35 -9.18 -1.99
CA MET A 114 -14.51 -10.03 -0.80
C MET A 114 -15.82 -10.84 -0.80
N GLY A 115 -16.62 -10.79 -1.86
CA GLY A 115 -17.91 -11.47 -1.96
C GLY A 115 -18.94 -10.99 -0.95
N LYS A 116 -18.87 -9.73 -0.50
CA LYS A 116 -19.75 -9.16 0.52
C LYS A 116 -20.85 -8.32 -0.08
N THR A 117 -22.08 -8.52 0.38
CA THR A 117 -23.22 -7.67 0.03
C THR A 117 -23.23 -6.40 0.90
N PRO A 118 -23.36 -5.20 0.29
CA PRO A 118 -23.41 -3.95 1.06
C PRO A 118 -24.63 -3.89 2.01
N ASN A 119 -24.37 -3.72 3.32
CA ASN A 119 -25.42 -3.42 4.31
C ASN A 119 -25.80 -1.92 4.28
N LEU A 120 -26.73 -1.49 5.14
CA LEU A 120 -27.19 -0.10 5.16
C LEU A 120 -26.06 0.92 5.45
N LEU A 121 -25.13 0.56 6.33
CA LEU A 121 -23.99 1.42 6.65
C LEU A 121 -23.02 1.49 5.46
N ASP A 122 -22.75 0.36 4.81
CA ASP A 122 -21.93 0.33 3.59
C ASP A 122 -22.51 1.21 2.50
N ARG A 123 -23.84 1.18 2.30
CA ARG A 123 -24.52 2.03 1.31
C ARG A 123 -24.33 3.52 1.63
N LEU A 124 -24.38 3.92 2.90
CA LEU A 124 -24.11 5.31 3.31
C LEU A 124 -22.64 5.69 3.04
N ILE A 125 -21.69 4.80 3.35
CA ILE A 125 -20.26 5.01 3.07
C ILE A 125 -20.02 5.13 1.57
N ILE A 126 -20.58 4.24 0.76
CA ILE A 126 -20.46 4.25 -0.71
C ILE A 126 -21.00 5.56 -1.28
N ARG A 127 -22.22 5.98 -0.85
CA ARG A 127 -22.81 7.25 -1.27
C ARG A 127 -21.93 8.44 -0.90
N ARG A 128 -21.38 8.43 0.32
CA ARG A 128 -20.47 9.47 0.80
C ARG A 128 -19.18 9.53 -0.03
N ASN A 129 -18.55 8.38 -0.25
CA ASN A 129 -17.35 8.30 -1.07
C ASN A 129 -17.60 8.81 -2.49
N ARG A 130 -18.75 8.43 -3.09
CA ARG A 130 -19.14 8.94 -4.40
C ARG A 130 -19.23 10.48 -4.42
N THR A 131 -19.88 11.08 -3.41
CA THR A 131 -19.95 12.54 -3.29
C THR A 131 -18.55 13.15 -3.22
N ASN A 132 -17.66 12.61 -2.40
CA ASN A 132 -16.30 13.14 -2.27
C ASN A 132 -15.51 13.05 -3.59
N TYR A 133 -15.61 11.94 -4.30
CA TYR A 133 -14.94 11.79 -5.61
C TYR A 133 -15.49 12.78 -6.65
N LEU A 134 -16.82 12.95 -6.70
CA LEU A 134 -17.46 13.83 -7.67
C LEU A 134 -17.26 15.33 -7.37
N THR A 135 -17.13 15.71 -6.09
CA THR A 135 -16.92 17.11 -5.67
C THR A 135 -15.44 17.51 -5.67
N ALA A 136 -14.51 16.57 -5.67
CA ALA A 136 -13.10 16.86 -5.84
C ALA A 136 -12.83 17.46 -7.22
N LYS A 137 -11.83 18.35 -7.34
CA LYS A 137 -11.38 18.85 -8.64
C LYS A 137 -10.70 17.72 -9.43
N LEU A 138 -9.78 17.00 -8.77
CA LEU A 138 -9.10 15.82 -9.31
C LEU A 138 -9.13 14.67 -8.28
N VAL A 139 -9.14 13.45 -8.78
CA VAL A 139 -8.96 12.23 -7.99
C VAL A 139 -7.64 11.58 -8.41
N MET A 140 -6.70 11.50 -7.47
CA MET A 140 -5.45 10.77 -7.65
C MET A 140 -5.70 9.30 -7.35
N ALA A 141 -5.68 8.46 -8.37
CA ALA A 141 -5.82 7.01 -8.26
C ALA A 141 -4.43 6.37 -8.14
N HIS A 142 -4.22 5.51 -7.14
CA HIS A 142 -2.92 4.87 -6.92
C HIS A 142 -2.64 3.70 -7.88
N SER A 143 -3.59 3.34 -8.75
CA SER A 143 -3.44 2.29 -9.75
C SER A 143 -4.50 2.42 -10.84
N HIS A 144 -4.30 1.72 -11.97
CA HIS A 144 -5.33 1.57 -12.99
C HIS A 144 -6.55 0.80 -12.48
N LEU A 145 -6.37 -0.16 -11.55
CA LEU A 145 -7.49 -0.80 -10.85
C LEU A 145 -8.36 0.26 -10.14
N MET A 146 -7.74 1.21 -9.43
CA MET A 146 -8.48 2.29 -8.77
C MET A 146 -9.15 3.22 -9.76
N GLN A 147 -8.51 3.55 -10.88
CA GLN A 147 -9.13 4.31 -11.97
C GLN A 147 -10.37 3.58 -12.49
N HIS A 148 -10.26 2.29 -12.78
CA HIS A 148 -11.37 1.46 -13.26
C HIS A 148 -12.54 1.43 -12.27
N GLU A 149 -12.27 1.24 -10.98
CA GLU A 149 -13.30 1.23 -9.94
C GLU A 149 -13.97 2.62 -9.78
N LEU A 150 -13.21 3.69 -9.82
CA LEU A 150 -13.75 5.06 -9.76
C LEU A 150 -14.70 5.34 -10.92
N ILE A 151 -14.37 4.93 -12.12
CA ILE A 151 -15.22 5.10 -13.31
C ILE A 151 -16.45 4.20 -13.22
N ASN A 152 -16.25 2.89 -13.07
CA ASN A 152 -17.31 1.90 -13.28
C ASN A 152 -18.21 1.70 -12.05
N LEU A 153 -17.66 1.84 -10.83
CA LEU A 153 -18.44 1.63 -9.61
C LEU A 153 -18.97 2.93 -9.01
N TYR A 154 -18.28 4.06 -9.25
CA TYR A 154 -18.67 5.33 -8.65
C TYR A 154 -19.12 6.38 -9.65
N GLY A 155 -18.93 6.16 -10.96
CA GLY A 155 -19.33 7.08 -12.02
C GLY A 155 -18.54 8.38 -12.02
N VAL A 156 -17.25 8.32 -11.67
CA VAL A 156 -16.34 9.47 -11.71
C VAL A 156 -15.89 9.68 -13.15
N PRO A 157 -16.03 10.90 -13.72
CA PRO A 157 -15.57 11.21 -15.06
C PRO A 157 -14.06 10.96 -15.22
N SER A 158 -13.65 10.32 -16.31
CA SER A 158 -12.25 9.94 -16.54
C SER A 158 -11.29 11.12 -16.57
N GLU A 159 -11.74 12.28 -17.07
CA GLU A 159 -10.98 13.52 -17.11
C GLU A 159 -10.63 14.10 -15.73
N LYS A 160 -11.36 13.69 -14.68
CA LYS A 160 -11.07 14.03 -13.29
C LYS A 160 -10.07 13.10 -12.63
N ILE A 161 -9.70 11.99 -13.26
CA ILE A 161 -8.83 10.99 -12.65
C ILE A 161 -7.41 11.12 -13.21
N ARG A 162 -6.43 11.08 -12.30
CA ARG A 162 -5.01 10.96 -12.64
C ARG A 162 -4.46 9.73 -11.93
N VAL A 163 -3.89 8.80 -12.69
CA VAL A 163 -3.17 7.66 -12.11
C VAL A 163 -1.78 8.12 -11.75
N ILE A 164 -1.49 8.11 -10.44
CA ILE A 164 -0.16 8.39 -9.89
C ILE A 164 0.11 7.32 -8.85
N HIS A 165 1.02 6.40 -9.18
CA HIS A 165 1.36 5.29 -8.30
C HIS A 165 2.01 5.79 -7.01
N PRO A 166 1.74 5.16 -5.85
CA PRO A 166 2.28 5.61 -4.58
C PRO A 166 3.79 5.41 -4.52
N PRO A 167 4.51 6.29 -3.80
CA PRO A 167 5.95 6.16 -3.62
C PRO A 167 6.29 5.03 -2.66
N ALA A 168 7.53 4.57 -2.72
CA ALA A 168 8.14 3.71 -1.72
C ALA A 168 9.37 4.40 -1.10
N ASP A 169 9.64 4.09 0.16
CA ASP A 169 10.79 4.65 0.89
C ASP A 169 12.10 3.96 0.43
N THR A 170 12.70 4.50 -0.63
CA THR A 170 13.95 3.97 -1.21
C THR A 170 15.18 4.14 -0.32
N ALA A 171 15.09 4.96 0.73
CA ALA A 171 16.15 5.05 1.74
C ALA A 171 16.05 3.92 2.78
N ARG A 172 14.88 3.34 2.94
CA ARG A 172 14.62 2.21 3.85
C ARG A 172 14.66 0.86 3.13
N PHE A 173 14.06 0.78 1.95
CA PHE A 173 13.99 -0.45 1.15
C PHE A 173 15.06 -0.40 0.06
N TYR A 174 16.13 -1.16 0.24
CA TYR A 174 17.26 -1.26 -0.69
C TYR A 174 17.99 -2.59 -0.50
N THR A 175 18.80 -2.95 -1.48
CA THR A 175 19.63 -4.17 -1.45
C THR A 175 20.76 -4.04 -0.45
N LYS A 176 21.00 -5.09 0.34
CA LYS A 176 22.12 -5.19 1.29
C LYS A 176 22.57 -6.66 1.41
N PRO A 177 23.25 -7.19 0.38
CA PRO A 177 23.57 -8.63 0.28
C PRO A 177 24.39 -9.15 1.46
N GLU A 178 25.27 -8.32 2.03
CA GLU A 178 26.13 -8.66 3.16
C GLU A 178 25.37 -9.00 4.45
N GLU A 179 24.14 -8.53 4.61
CA GLU A 179 23.30 -8.84 5.79
C GLU A 179 22.52 -10.16 5.65
N ILE A 180 22.39 -10.68 4.44
CA ILE A 180 21.53 -11.84 4.15
C ILE A 180 21.92 -13.08 4.97
N PRO A 181 23.20 -13.53 5.01
CA PRO A 181 23.56 -14.74 5.75
C PRO A 181 23.24 -14.67 7.24
N ALA A 182 23.57 -13.54 7.89
CA ALA A 182 23.30 -13.34 9.31
C ALA A 182 21.79 -13.30 9.61
N THR A 183 21.00 -12.69 8.73
CA THR A 183 19.54 -12.61 8.89
C THR A 183 18.90 -13.98 8.66
N ARG A 184 19.32 -14.75 7.64
CA ARG A 184 18.84 -16.12 7.40
C ARG A 184 19.13 -17.03 8.60
N ALA A 185 20.35 -16.99 9.14
CA ALA A 185 20.70 -17.74 10.34
C ALA A 185 19.83 -17.39 11.56
N ARG A 186 19.52 -16.10 11.75
CA ARG A 186 18.66 -15.62 12.85
C ARG A 186 17.24 -16.19 12.79
N TYR A 187 16.69 -16.39 11.59
CA TYR A 187 15.34 -16.93 11.38
C TYR A 187 15.31 -18.43 11.11
N GLY A 188 16.47 -19.11 11.12
CA GLY A 188 16.58 -20.53 10.82
C GLY A 188 16.24 -20.88 9.36
N PHE A 189 16.41 -19.93 8.43
CA PHE A 189 16.19 -20.17 7.00
C PHE A 189 17.36 -20.95 6.43
N LYS A 190 17.11 -22.19 6.04
CA LYS A 190 18.14 -23.08 5.49
C LYS A 190 18.40 -22.78 4.02
N ASP A 191 19.63 -23.06 3.55
CA ASP A 191 20.03 -22.77 2.17
C ASP A 191 19.47 -23.79 1.17
N ASP A 192 19.19 -25.02 1.62
CA ASP A 192 18.55 -26.08 0.84
C ASP A 192 17.02 -25.92 0.72
N GLU A 193 16.40 -25.02 1.50
CA GLU A 193 14.98 -24.69 1.43
C GLU A 193 14.75 -23.35 0.71
N THR A 194 13.73 -23.26 -0.14
CA THR A 194 13.30 -21.98 -0.73
C THR A 194 12.32 -21.28 0.18
N ILE A 195 12.66 -20.09 0.63
CA ILE A 195 11.86 -19.30 1.58
C ILE A 195 10.99 -18.29 0.83
N PHE A 196 9.68 -18.46 0.96
CA PHE A 196 8.67 -17.53 0.47
C PHE A 196 8.15 -16.69 1.63
N LEU A 197 8.43 -15.39 1.63
CA LEU A 197 7.93 -14.46 2.65
C LEU A 197 6.49 -14.04 2.34
N PHE A 198 5.61 -14.17 3.32
CA PHE A 198 4.21 -13.72 3.25
C PHE A 198 3.93 -12.66 4.31
N PRO A 199 4.05 -11.37 3.99
CA PRO A 199 3.71 -10.29 4.89
C PRO A 199 2.18 -10.15 5.05
N SER A 200 1.62 -10.44 6.24
CA SER A 200 0.17 -10.47 6.39
C SER A 200 -0.34 -9.93 7.72
N THR A 201 -1.11 -8.84 7.63
CA THR A 201 -1.94 -8.29 8.71
C THR A 201 -3.44 -8.52 8.45
N GLY A 202 -3.79 -9.44 7.55
CA GLY A 202 -5.17 -9.76 7.17
C GLY A 202 -5.20 -11.00 6.30
N HIS A 203 -5.04 -12.17 6.91
CA HIS A 203 -4.79 -13.45 6.25
C HIS A 203 -5.80 -13.78 5.14
N THR A 204 -7.10 -13.67 5.43
CA THR A 204 -8.16 -13.97 4.45
C THR A 204 -8.05 -13.10 3.21
N ARG A 205 -7.92 -11.77 3.38
CA ARG A 205 -7.82 -10.86 2.23
C ARG A 205 -6.55 -11.08 1.42
N LYS A 206 -5.45 -11.44 2.09
CA LYS A 206 -4.14 -11.65 1.47
C LYS A 206 -3.94 -13.06 0.92
N GLY A 207 -4.91 -13.97 1.14
CA GLY A 207 -4.95 -15.28 0.50
C GLY A 207 -4.09 -16.33 1.17
N LEU A 208 -3.98 -16.30 2.52
CA LEU A 208 -3.28 -17.35 3.27
C LEU A 208 -3.91 -18.72 3.03
N ASP A 209 -5.23 -18.79 2.87
CA ASP A 209 -5.98 -20.02 2.59
C ASP A 209 -5.42 -20.79 1.39
N LEU A 210 -5.31 -20.12 0.25
CA LEU A 210 -4.77 -20.71 -0.98
C LEU A 210 -3.28 -21.11 -0.83
N LEU A 211 -2.49 -20.22 -0.21
CA LEU A 211 -1.06 -20.49 -0.03
C LEU A 211 -0.82 -21.63 0.97
N ALA A 212 -1.53 -21.63 2.10
CA ALA A 212 -1.39 -22.68 3.12
C ALA A 212 -1.75 -24.05 2.55
N GLU A 213 -2.85 -24.15 1.79
CA GLU A 213 -3.25 -25.39 1.13
C GLU A 213 -2.12 -25.95 0.24
N PHE A 214 -1.48 -25.10 -0.57
CA PHE A 214 -0.38 -25.52 -1.42
C PHE A 214 0.87 -25.96 -0.60
N PHE A 215 1.28 -25.12 0.38
CA PHE A 215 2.51 -25.37 1.14
C PHE A 215 2.40 -26.57 2.08
N GLU A 216 1.22 -26.86 2.64
CA GLU A 216 1.01 -28.01 3.51
C GLU A 216 1.10 -29.36 2.76
N HIS A 217 0.76 -29.38 1.46
CA HIS A 217 0.63 -30.62 0.69
C HIS A 217 1.73 -30.84 -0.36
N THR A 218 2.77 -30.00 -0.39
CA THR A 218 3.86 -30.11 -1.34
C THR A 218 5.05 -30.87 -0.78
N ASP A 219 5.72 -31.68 -1.62
CA ASP A 219 6.99 -32.33 -1.33
C ASP A 219 8.20 -31.48 -1.71
N LEU A 220 8.00 -30.30 -2.29
CA LEU A 220 9.09 -29.38 -2.63
C LEU A 220 9.81 -28.89 -1.37
N PRO A 221 11.14 -28.67 -1.42
CA PRO A 221 11.90 -28.11 -0.29
C PRO A 221 11.65 -26.59 -0.15
N ILE A 222 10.42 -26.24 0.22
CA ILE A 222 9.98 -24.85 0.33
C ILE A 222 9.37 -24.55 1.70
N LYS A 223 9.45 -23.30 2.14
CA LYS A 223 8.79 -22.80 3.37
C LYS A 223 8.07 -21.49 3.12
N LEU A 224 6.87 -21.37 3.71
CA LEU A 224 6.12 -20.11 3.77
C LEU A 224 6.44 -19.43 5.10
N ALA A 225 7.19 -18.33 5.06
CA ALA A 225 7.51 -17.53 6.25
C ALA A 225 6.49 -16.40 6.41
N VAL A 226 5.61 -16.51 7.41
CA VAL A 226 4.49 -15.58 7.64
C VAL A 226 4.91 -14.51 8.64
N ALA A 227 5.00 -13.26 8.18
CA ALA A 227 5.29 -12.10 9.02
C ALA A 227 4.04 -11.25 9.23
N GLY A 228 3.57 -11.10 10.47
CA GLY A 228 2.40 -10.31 10.80
C GLY A 228 1.52 -10.92 11.88
N LEU A 229 0.22 -11.09 11.62
CA LEU A 229 -0.71 -11.70 12.55
C LEU A 229 -0.36 -13.17 12.83
N PRO A 230 -0.71 -13.70 14.01
CA PRO A 230 -0.56 -15.11 14.33
C PRO A 230 -1.30 -16.01 13.33
N LEU A 231 -0.77 -17.18 13.09
CA LEU A 231 -1.43 -18.21 12.29
C LEU A 231 -2.68 -18.74 13.02
N PRO A 232 -3.75 -19.13 12.31
CA PRO A 232 -4.94 -19.71 12.93
C PRO A 232 -4.69 -21.08 13.56
N ARG A 233 -3.67 -21.81 13.08
CA ARG A 233 -3.19 -23.09 13.59
C ARG A 233 -1.75 -23.32 13.10
N PRO A 234 -0.99 -24.25 13.71
CA PRO A 234 0.25 -24.77 13.14
C PRO A 234 -0.02 -25.43 11.77
N MET A 235 0.89 -25.26 10.83
CA MET A 235 0.80 -25.78 9.46
C MET A 235 2.16 -26.32 9.01
N ASN A 236 2.16 -27.44 8.27
CA ASN A 236 3.37 -28.01 7.70
C ASN A 236 3.99 -27.02 6.69
N ASN A 237 5.30 -26.97 6.64
CA ASN A 237 6.04 -26.07 5.73
C ASN A 237 5.76 -24.57 5.92
N VAL A 238 5.12 -24.17 7.04
CA VAL A 238 4.82 -22.76 7.34
C VAL A 238 5.53 -22.35 8.64
N ILE A 239 6.25 -21.24 8.58
CA ILE A 239 7.01 -20.65 9.71
C ILE A 239 6.28 -19.39 10.15
N GLU A 240 5.86 -19.30 11.42
CA GLU A 240 5.31 -18.08 11.99
C GLU A 240 6.44 -17.18 12.52
N LEU A 241 6.61 -15.99 11.93
CA LEU A 241 7.62 -15.02 12.34
C LEU A 241 7.05 -13.98 13.33
N GLY A 242 5.71 -13.91 13.47
CA GLY A 242 5.03 -12.90 14.26
C GLY A 242 5.14 -11.49 13.65
N PHE A 243 4.79 -10.49 14.47
CA PHE A 243 4.84 -9.09 14.03
C PHE A 243 6.27 -8.56 14.03
N TYR A 244 6.75 -8.15 12.87
CA TYR A 244 8.12 -7.68 12.67
C TYR A 244 8.17 -6.24 12.16
N LYS A 245 8.97 -5.40 12.83
CA LYS A 245 9.07 -3.97 12.50
C LYS A 245 10.06 -3.69 11.36
N ASN A 246 11.12 -4.50 11.25
CA ASN A 246 12.18 -4.28 10.26
C ASN A 246 11.97 -5.14 8.99
N MET A 247 10.85 -4.92 8.30
CA MET A 247 10.49 -5.65 7.09
C MET A 247 11.59 -5.71 6.01
N PRO A 248 12.43 -4.66 5.79
CA PRO A 248 13.53 -4.74 4.84
C PRO A 248 14.49 -5.92 5.07
N GLU A 249 14.80 -6.28 6.32
CA GLU A 249 15.65 -7.45 6.62
C GLU A 249 14.98 -8.75 6.15
N LEU A 250 13.68 -8.91 6.42
CA LEU A 250 12.93 -10.10 6.01
C LEU A 250 12.83 -10.22 4.49
N TYR A 251 12.56 -9.11 3.78
CA TYR A 251 12.56 -9.12 2.31
C TYR A 251 13.93 -9.56 1.78
N ARG A 252 15.03 -9.01 2.29
CA ARG A 252 16.37 -9.39 1.85
C ARG A 252 16.71 -10.85 2.13
N ALA A 253 16.29 -11.38 3.29
CA ALA A 253 16.60 -12.75 3.73
C ALA A 253 15.76 -13.82 3.02
N ALA A 254 14.54 -13.52 2.63
CA ALA A 254 13.67 -14.43 1.87
C ALA A 254 14.17 -14.60 0.43
N ASP A 255 13.88 -15.74 -0.19
CA ASP A 255 14.20 -15.97 -1.59
C ASP A 255 13.18 -15.29 -2.52
N PHE A 256 11.91 -15.31 -2.13
CA PHE A 256 10.80 -14.66 -2.82
C PHE A 256 9.81 -14.05 -1.82
N THR A 257 9.06 -13.05 -2.24
CA THR A 257 7.85 -12.60 -1.52
C THR A 257 6.63 -13.13 -2.26
N ILE A 258 5.70 -13.77 -1.53
CA ILE A 258 4.52 -14.38 -2.13
C ILE A 258 3.25 -13.76 -1.59
N MET A 259 2.27 -13.51 -2.46
CA MET A 259 0.96 -12.98 -2.10
C MET A 259 -0.11 -13.54 -3.05
N ALA A 260 -1.24 -13.94 -2.46
CA ALA A 260 -2.40 -14.43 -3.20
C ALA A 260 -3.66 -13.59 -2.86
N SER A 261 -3.54 -12.27 -2.91
CA SER A 261 -4.59 -11.37 -2.42
C SER A 261 -5.89 -11.49 -3.21
N LEU A 262 -7.03 -11.49 -2.49
CA LEU A 262 -8.35 -11.34 -3.08
C LEU A 262 -8.57 -9.93 -3.63
N TYR A 263 -8.06 -8.95 -2.91
CA TYR A 263 -8.14 -7.54 -3.26
C TYR A 263 -6.94 -6.77 -2.73
N GLU A 264 -6.15 -6.19 -3.62
CA GLU A 264 -5.02 -5.33 -3.27
C GLU A 264 -4.99 -4.11 -4.19
N PRO A 265 -5.48 -2.95 -3.74
CA PRO A 265 -5.61 -1.72 -4.55
C PRO A 265 -4.33 -1.19 -5.17
N PHE A 266 -3.20 -1.45 -4.54
CA PHE A 266 -1.87 -1.31 -5.12
C PHE A 266 -0.98 -2.45 -4.62
N GLY A 267 -0.53 -2.42 -3.36
CA GLY A 267 0.33 -3.45 -2.79
C GLY A 267 1.80 -3.04 -2.75
N LEU A 268 2.13 -2.00 -1.97
CA LEU A 268 3.50 -1.53 -1.74
C LEU A 268 4.48 -2.65 -1.34
N VAL A 269 3.98 -3.71 -0.71
CA VAL A 269 4.73 -4.93 -0.38
C VAL A 269 5.53 -5.46 -1.57
N GLY A 270 4.99 -5.41 -2.79
CA GLY A 270 5.69 -5.83 -4.00
C GLY A 270 6.85 -4.91 -4.35
N ILE A 271 6.61 -3.60 -4.30
CA ILE A 271 7.64 -2.60 -4.59
C ILE A 271 8.76 -2.67 -3.55
N GLU A 272 8.41 -2.76 -2.27
CA GLU A 272 9.33 -2.90 -1.14
C GLU A 272 10.22 -4.14 -1.29
N SER A 273 9.62 -5.28 -1.67
CA SER A 273 10.32 -6.54 -1.93
C SER A 273 11.34 -6.39 -3.06
N ILE A 274 10.90 -5.84 -4.20
CA ILE A 274 11.77 -5.63 -5.37
C ILE A 274 12.92 -4.69 -5.03
N LEU A 275 12.65 -3.57 -4.35
CA LEU A 275 13.69 -2.63 -3.91
C LEU A 275 14.72 -3.29 -2.99
N CYS A 276 14.31 -4.27 -2.19
CA CYS A 276 15.21 -5.09 -1.36
C CYS A 276 15.94 -6.18 -2.14
N GLY A 277 15.76 -6.28 -3.45
CA GLY A 277 16.41 -7.28 -4.32
C GLY A 277 15.70 -8.64 -4.34
N THR A 278 14.48 -8.74 -3.86
CA THR A 278 13.73 -9.99 -3.73
C THR A 278 12.54 -10.02 -4.69
N ARG A 279 12.54 -11.02 -5.59
CA ARG A 279 11.48 -11.24 -6.58
C ARG A 279 10.16 -11.59 -5.91
N VAL A 280 9.07 -11.35 -6.63
CA VAL A 280 7.72 -11.65 -6.15
C VAL A 280 7.12 -12.88 -6.85
N VAL A 281 6.20 -13.56 -6.16
CA VAL A 281 5.29 -14.56 -6.71
C VAL A 281 3.87 -14.13 -6.33
N PHE A 282 3.22 -13.38 -7.22
CA PHE A 282 2.00 -12.67 -6.88
C PHE A 282 0.82 -13.10 -7.76
N SER A 283 -0.38 -13.05 -7.18
CA SER A 283 -1.59 -13.15 -7.99
C SER A 283 -1.72 -11.93 -8.91
N ASP A 284 -2.15 -12.18 -10.15
CA ASP A 284 -2.23 -11.21 -11.25
C ASP A 284 -3.23 -10.07 -11.01
N ASN A 285 -4.17 -10.25 -10.07
CA ASN A 285 -5.15 -9.26 -9.66
C ASN A 285 -4.63 -8.24 -8.63
N MET A 286 -3.38 -8.34 -8.19
CA MET A 286 -2.75 -7.30 -7.35
C MET A 286 -2.32 -6.13 -8.22
N ALA A 287 -2.81 -4.91 -7.93
CA ALA A 287 -2.60 -3.79 -8.84
C ALA A 287 -1.13 -3.37 -9.01
N CYS A 288 -0.24 -3.65 -8.06
CA CYS A 288 1.20 -3.36 -8.24
C CYS A 288 1.85 -4.15 -9.37
N THR A 289 1.24 -5.24 -9.85
CA THR A 289 1.76 -6.01 -11.00
C THR A 289 1.76 -5.18 -12.29
N GLU A 290 0.89 -4.18 -12.41
CA GLU A 290 0.83 -3.28 -13.57
C GLU A 290 2.10 -2.43 -13.77
N VAL A 291 2.92 -2.28 -12.73
CA VAL A 291 4.18 -1.52 -12.77
C VAL A 291 5.42 -2.41 -12.64
N MET A 292 5.25 -3.70 -12.86
CA MET A 292 6.30 -4.72 -12.79
C MET A 292 6.55 -5.31 -14.17
N ASN A 293 7.80 -5.59 -14.52
CA ASN A 293 8.14 -6.34 -15.72
C ASN A 293 8.56 -7.79 -15.37
N GLU A 294 8.95 -8.55 -16.35
CA GLU A 294 9.37 -9.96 -16.22
C GLU A 294 10.51 -10.21 -15.22
N ASN A 295 11.35 -9.19 -14.97
CA ASN A 295 12.44 -9.29 -14.00
C ASN A 295 11.95 -9.18 -12.54
N ALA A 296 10.73 -8.72 -12.31
CA ALA A 296 10.16 -8.55 -10.98
C ALA A 296 9.82 -9.89 -10.32
N GLY A 297 9.44 -10.92 -11.10
CA GLY A 297 9.05 -12.21 -10.54
C GLY A 297 8.08 -12.98 -11.41
N PHE A 298 7.23 -13.77 -10.76
CA PHE A 298 6.27 -14.66 -11.41
C PHE A 298 4.85 -14.27 -11.00
N PHE A 299 3.92 -14.37 -11.94
CA PHE A 299 2.52 -14.03 -11.71
C PHE A 299 1.64 -15.25 -11.96
N PHE A 300 0.58 -15.39 -11.15
CA PHE A 300 -0.36 -16.50 -11.27
C PHE A 300 -1.81 -16.03 -11.12
N SER A 301 -2.75 -16.79 -11.62
CA SER A 301 -4.18 -16.51 -11.46
C SER A 301 -4.78 -17.25 -10.28
N ARG A 302 -5.45 -16.55 -9.38
CA ARG A 302 -6.20 -17.20 -8.28
C ARG A 302 -7.34 -18.10 -8.79
N GLN A 303 -7.84 -17.84 -10.00
CA GLN A 303 -8.91 -18.64 -10.60
C GLN A 303 -8.40 -19.96 -11.19
N ASN A 304 -7.08 -20.08 -11.37
CA ASN A 304 -6.45 -21.31 -11.87
C ASN A 304 -5.29 -21.72 -10.94
N PRO A 305 -5.54 -22.62 -9.96
CA PRO A 305 -4.53 -23.07 -9.00
C PRO A 305 -3.26 -23.68 -9.62
N GLU A 306 -3.35 -24.27 -10.83
CA GLU A 306 -2.20 -24.83 -11.54
C GLU A 306 -1.14 -23.76 -11.84
N THR A 307 -1.57 -22.53 -12.11
CA THR A 307 -0.64 -21.41 -12.37
C THR A 307 0.16 -21.01 -11.15
N LEU A 308 -0.36 -21.20 -9.93
CA LEU A 308 0.39 -21.02 -8.68
C LEU A 308 1.50 -22.07 -8.57
N ALA A 309 1.18 -23.35 -8.83
CA ALA A 309 2.16 -24.42 -8.81
C ALA A 309 3.29 -24.19 -9.84
N GLN A 310 2.93 -23.74 -11.05
CA GLN A 310 3.89 -23.39 -12.10
C GLN A 310 4.79 -22.23 -11.65
N ALA A 311 4.23 -21.13 -11.13
CA ALA A 311 4.98 -19.98 -10.66
C ALA A 311 5.96 -20.35 -9.52
N ILE A 312 5.54 -21.16 -8.56
CA ILE A 312 6.39 -21.65 -7.47
C ILE A 312 7.52 -22.55 -8.02
N THR A 313 7.21 -23.47 -8.93
CA THR A 313 8.21 -24.35 -9.53
C THR A 313 9.27 -23.57 -10.30
N GLN A 314 8.87 -22.55 -11.07
CA GLN A 314 9.79 -21.65 -11.76
C GLN A 314 10.66 -20.86 -10.78
N ALA A 315 10.08 -20.37 -9.68
CA ALA A 315 10.80 -19.67 -8.63
C ALA A 315 11.87 -20.57 -7.98
N VAL A 316 11.51 -21.80 -7.62
CA VAL A 316 12.45 -22.80 -7.05
C VAL A 316 13.58 -23.09 -8.03
N SER A 317 13.27 -23.33 -9.32
CA SER A 317 14.27 -23.56 -10.36
C SER A 317 15.23 -22.38 -10.51
N LEU A 318 14.70 -21.14 -10.47
CA LEU A 318 15.52 -19.94 -10.56
C LEU A 318 16.46 -19.79 -9.35
N LYS A 319 16.02 -20.18 -8.14
CA LYS A 319 16.88 -20.23 -6.96
C LYS A 319 17.99 -21.27 -7.11
N GLN A 320 17.67 -22.47 -7.56
CA GLN A 320 18.66 -23.54 -7.79
C GLN A 320 19.76 -23.10 -8.77
N GLN A 321 19.42 -22.22 -9.73
CA GLN A 321 20.38 -21.62 -10.65
C GLN A 321 21.17 -20.43 -10.04
N GLY A 322 20.91 -20.04 -8.80
CA GLY A 322 21.51 -18.87 -8.14
C GLY A 322 21.10 -17.51 -8.72
N LYS A 323 20.01 -17.44 -9.49
CA LYS A 323 19.56 -16.25 -10.22
C LYS A 323 18.31 -15.58 -9.63
N HIS A 324 17.85 -16.00 -8.45
CA HIS A 324 16.60 -15.55 -7.85
C HIS A 324 16.63 -14.11 -7.33
N LYS A 325 17.81 -13.55 -7.04
CA LYS A 325 17.92 -12.17 -6.56
C LYS A 325 17.97 -11.15 -7.69
N ILE A 326 17.38 -9.97 -7.44
CA ILE A 326 17.43 -8.83 -8.36
C ILE A 326 18.65 -7.99 -8.02
N THR A 327 19.56 -7.81 -8.95
CA THR A 327 20.77 -6.98 -8.80
C THR A 327 20.51 -5.52 -9.13
N SER A 328 19.51 -5.23 -9.98
CA SER A 328 19.13 -3.89 -10.42
C SER A 328 17.64 -3.64 -10.18
N PRO A 329 17.21 -3.40 -8.91
CA PRO A 329 15.79 -3.31 -8.54
C PRO A 329 14.96 -2.34 -9.36
N MET A 330 15.51 -1.15 -9.65
CA MET A 330 14.79 -0.11 -10.41
C MET A 330 14.47 -0.55 -11.85
N GLN A 331 15.25 -1.47 -12.44
CA GLN A 331 15.00 -1.99 -13.78
C GLN A 331 13.88 -3.04 -13.82
N ALA A 332 13.47 -3.57 -12.68
CA ALA A 332 12.32 -4.48 -12.58
C ALA A 332 10.97 -3.74 -12.48
N LEU A 333 11.01 -2.41 -12.37
CA LEU A 333 9.83 -1.55 -12.27
C LEU A 333 9.69 -0.68 -13.54
N THR A 334 8.45 -0.45 -13.95
CA THR A 334 8.10 0.39 -15.11
C THR A 334 7.76 1.83 -14.71
N TYR A 335 7.83 2.16 -13.42
CA TYR A 335 7.63 3.52 -12.89
C TYR A 335 8.75 3.90 -11.93
N ASN A 336 8.86 5.19 -11.62
CA ASN A 336 9.82 5.68 -10.64
C ASN A 336 9.16 5.74 -9.25
N PRO A 337 9.52 4.84 -8.30
CA PRO A 337 8.92 4.78 -6.97
C PRO A 337 9.45 5.82 -5.99
N THR A 338 10.36 6.71 -6.39
CA THR A 338 10.96 7.67 -5.47
C THR A 338 9.95 8.71 -4.99
N LEU A 339 10.09 9.10 -3.73
CA LEU A 339 9.24 10.11 -3.12
C LEU A 339 9.34 11.46 -3.85
N THR A 340 10.53 11.86 -4.26
CA THR A 340 10.74 13.11 -5.03
C THR A 340 9.90 13.12 -6.31
N HIS A 341 9.98 12.05 -7.10
CA HIS A 341 9.20 11.95 -8.34
C HIS A 341 7.70 12.01 -8.10
N HIS A 342 7.21 11.32 -7.06
CA HIS A 342 5.79 11.34 -6.70
C HIS A 342 5.32 12.75 -6.30
N ILE A 343 6.13 13.49 -5.54
CA ILE A 343 5.81 14.86 -5.15
C ILE A 343 5.83 15.80 -6.35
N ASP A 344 6.81 15.67 -7.26
CA ASP A 344 6.85 16.47 -8.50
C ASP A 344 5.57 16.26 -9.32
N GLN A 345 5.13 15.00 -9.50
CA GLN A 345 3.86 14.71 -10.19
C GLN A 345 2.66 15.30 -9.44
N THR A 346 2.63 15.22 -8.11
CA THR A 346 1.55 15.77 -7.29
C THR A 346 1.47 17.30 -7.41
N LEU A 347 2.61 17.99 -7.36
CA LEU A 347 2.69 19.45 -7.52
C LEU A 347 2.27 19.88 -8.93
N ASN A 348 2.67 19.15 -9.96
CA ASN A 348 2.33 19.44 -11.37
C ASN A 348 0.82 19.34 -11.66
N ILE A 349 0.07 18.52 -10.93
CA ILE A 349 -1.40 18.45 -11.09
C ILE A 349 -2.15 19.39 -10.16
N LEU A 350 -1.47 19.98 -9.19
CA LEU A 350 -2.06 20.88 -8.20
C LEU A 350 -1.97 22.34 -8.64
N TYR A 351 -0.91 22.69 -9.39
CA TYR A 351 -0.58 24.02 -9.88
C TYR A 351 -0.43 24.05 -11.39
#